data_9dca2f865a1d0b88bf13c1d48f5392fe
#
_entry.id   9dca2f865a1d0b88bf13c1d48f5392fe
#
_cell.length_a   1.000
_cell.length_b   1.000
_cell.length_c   1.000
_cell.angle_alpha   90.00
_cell.angle_beta   90.00
_cell.angle_gamma   90.00
#
_symmetry.space_group_name_H-M   'P 1'
#
loop_
_entity.id
_entity.type
_entity.pdbx_description
1 polymer ?
#
loop_
_entity_poly.entity_id
_entity_poly.type
_entity_poly.pdbx_seq_one_letter_code
_entity_poly.pdbx_strand_id
1 'polypeptide(L)'
;APSYDQSGVPLEVDAPRPGLAKIVILAGAPSSKPMAHEYFAGCALLMDWLRAQPGVWPVMARGWPKDERVLKDARSIVYYGDGGGKQPFAEPQRWATLARLMAGGTGLVLLHQAMDFPLGADGAAVKGWLGAVFHSDIGSRGHWDMEFNDIAAHEVTRGVKPFAAPADGWLYNLHFAPAGVTPLLRGAVPDKSRSTADSRKHAGRAEVIAWAHQRPEGGRGFGFTGADIHRSWTYPSQRTLVLNGILWSAGLPVPTGGVQVDLDPAALERNLDDKPAPAPARAKAKAPAAKKSP
;
A
#
# COMPACT_ATOMS: atom_id res chain seq x y z
N ALA A 1 -13.73 16.80 14.26
CA ALA A 1 -12.40 17.06 14.82
C ALA A 1 -11.62 15.74 14.84
N PRO A 2 -10.29 15.77 14.63
CA PRO A 2 -9.45 14.59 14.69
C PRO A 2 -9.62 13.80 16.00
N SER A 3 -9.68 12.47 15.89
CA SER A 3 -9.74 11.55 17.03
C SER A 3 -8.59 10.55 16.93
N TYR A 4 -7.81 10.50 18.00
CA TYR A 4 -6.65 9.61 18.16
C TYR A 4 -6.97 8.37 18.97
N ASP A 5 -8.24 8.24 19.41
CA ASP A 5 -8.70 7.04 20.11
C ASP A 5 -8.86 5.89 19.11
N GLN A 6 -8.06 4.86 19.29
CA GLN A 6 -8.01 3.65 18.47
C GLN A 6 -8.59 2.43 19.20
N SER A 7 -9.08 2.61 20.44
CA SER A 7 -9.54 1.52 21.30
C SER A 7 -10.80 0.83 20.79
N GLY A 8 -11.61 1.54 19.98
CA GLY A 8 -12.82 0.98 19.36
C GLY A 8 -12.57 0.03 18.18
N VAL A 9 -11.33 -0.04 17.67
CA VAL A 9 -11.00 -0.93 16.54
C VAL A 9 -10.68 -2.33 17.07
N PRO A 10 -11.46 -3.37 16.70
CA PRO A 10 -11.19 -4.74 17.14
C PRO A 10 -9.92 -5.27 16.49
N LEU A 11 -8.92 -5.63 17.31
CA LEU A 11 -7.66 -6.21 16.86
C LEU A 11 -7.60 -7.69 17.17
N GLU A 12 -7.10 -8.46 16.20
CA GLU A 12 -6.85 -9.91 16.29
C GLU A 12 -8.10 -10.71 16.69
N VAL A 13 -9.28 -10.22 16.34
CA VAL A 13 -10.54 -10.92 16.59
C VAL A 13 -10.76 -11.92 15.47
N ASP A 14 -10.23 -13.12 15.67
CA ASP A 14 -10.35 -14.24 14.75
C ASP A 14 -11.40 -15.24 15.28
N ALA A 15 -12.66 -14.97 15.00
CA ALA A 15 -13.75 -15.91 15.25
C ALA A 15 -14.00 -16.71 13.98
N PRO A 16 -13.65 -18.02 13.93
CA PRO A 16 -13.83 -18.84 12.76
C PRO A 16 -15.27 -18.79 12.25
N ARG A 17 -15.45 -18.41 10.99
CA ARG A 17 -16.75 -18.35 10.33
C ARG A 17 -16.70 -19.22 9.08
N PRO A 18 -17.30 -20.41 9.13
CA PRO A 18 -17.35 -21.32 7.98
C PRO A 18 -17.88 -20.60 6.72
N GLY A 19 -17.22 -20.81 5.60
CA GLY A 19 -17.62 -20.22 4.32
C GLY A 19 -17.13 -18.79 4.08
N LEU A 20 -16.49 -18.13 5.05
CA LEU A 20 -15.89 -16.82 4.86
C LEU A 20 -14.38 -16.93 4.60
N ALA A 21 -13.88 -16.13 3.67
CA ALA A 21 -12.46 -16.02 3.38
C ALA A 21 -11.81 -15.02 4.35
N LYS A 22 -10.84 -15.49 5.14
CA LYS A 22 -10.12 -14.64 6.06
C LYS A 22 -9.08 -13.79 5.31
N ILE A 23 -9.14 -12.49 5.52
CA ILE A 23 -8.14 -11.52 5.04
C ILE A 23 -7.50 -10.87 6.26
N VAL A 24 -6.19 -11.01 6.41
CA VAL A 24 -5.46 -10.42 7.53
C VAL A 24 -4.83 -9.11 7.09
N ILE A 25 -5.13 -8.04 7.84
CA ILE A 25 -4.69 -6.68 7.56
C ILE A 25 -3.69 -6.27 8.63
N LEU A 26 -2.46 -5.97 8.23
CA LEU A 26 -1.37 -5.57 9.10
C LEU A 26 -1.15 -4.06 8.97
N ALA A 27 -1.42 -3.32 10.03
CA ALA A 27 -1.19 -1.88 10.09
C ALA A 27 0.25 -1.59 10.50
N GLY A 28 0.97 -0.81 9.72
CA GLY A 28 2.33 -0.34 10.03
C GLY A 28 2.36 0.56 11.26
N ALA A 29 3.56 0.73 11.82
CA ALA A 29 3.79 1.65 12.93
C ALA A 29 3.61 3.11 12.47
N PRO A 30 3.21 4.02 13.38
CA PRO A 30 3.10 5.43 13.09
C PRO A 30 4.40 6.00 12.50
N SER A 31 4.28 6.77 11.44
CA SER A 31 5.42 7.44 10.81
C SER A 31 4.97 8.70 10.07
N SER A 32 5.95 9.52 9.62
CA SER A 32 5.69 10.76 8.89
C SER A 32 4.92 11.82 9.73
N LYS A 33 4.35 12.81 9.07
CA LYS A 33 3.58 13.92 9.67
C LYS A 33 2.09 13.55 9.81
N PRO A 34 1.31 14.29 10.61
CA PRO A 34 -0.14 14.11 10.65
C PRO A 34 -0.77 14.10 9.26
N MET A 35 -1.76 13.24 9.06
CA MET A 35 -2.48 13.01 7.81
C MET A 35 -1.64 12.41 6.65
N ALA A 36 -0.40 12.04 6.90
CA ALA A 36 0.40 11.19 6.01
C ALA A 36 0.79 9.91 6.77
N HIS A 37 0.84 8.77 6.09
CA HIS A 37 1.13 7.47 6.73
C HIS A 37 0.20 7.16 7.91
N GLU A 38 -1.09 7.49 7.80
CA GLU A 38 -2.10 7.08 8.79
C GLU A 38 -2.48 5.61 8.57
N TYR A 39 -1.50 4.74 8.77
CA TYR A 39 -1.61 3.32 8.44
C TYR A 39 -2.70 2.61 9.26
N PHE A 40 -2.77 2.93 10.55
CA PHE A 40 -3.78 2.32 11.41
C PHE A 40 -5.20 2.76 10.99
N ALA A 41 -5.42 4.06 10.82
CA ALA A 41 -6.70 4.58 10.38
C ALA A 41 -7.11 4.06 9.00
N GLY A 42 -6.16 4.00 8.05
CA GLY A 42 -6.40 3.44 6.72
C GLY A 42 -6.75 1.95 6.77
N CYS A 43 -6.06 1.15 7.59
CA CYS A 43 -6.39 -0.26 7.81
C CYS A 43 -7.76 -0.45 8.46
N ALA A 44 -8.15 0.42 9.39
CA ALA A 44 -9.48 0.39 9.99
C ALA A 44 -10.58 0.66 8.95
N LEU A 45 -10.39 1.64 8.06
CA LEU A 45 -11.30 1.88 6.93
C LEU A 45 -11.39 0.65 6.02
N LEU A 46 -10.25 0.06 5.64
CA LEU A 46 -10.22 -1.14 4.80
C LEU A 46 -10.95 -2.32 5.48
N MET A 47 -10.74 -2.50 6.78
CA MET A 47 -11.42 -3.54 7.55
C MET A 47 -12.94 -3.35 7.53
N ASP A 48 -13.44 -2.13 7.75
CA ASP A 48 -14.86 -1.84 7.78
C ASP A 48 -15.51 -2.07 6.40
N TRP A 49 -14.86 -1.61 5.33
CA TRP A 49 -15.34 -1.82 3.97
C TRP A 49 -15.32 -3.29 3.54
N LEU A 50 -14.28 -4.03 3.93
CA LEU A 50 -14.18 -5.47 3.63
C LEU A 50 -15.19 -6.29 4.41
N ARG A 51 -15.50 -5.90 5.66
CA ARG A 51 -16.53 -6.57 6.47
C ARG A 51 -17.92 -6.50 5.83
N ALA A 52 -18.19 -5.46 5.07
CA ALA A 52 -19.43 -5.30 4.32
C ALA A 52 -19.49 -6.15 3.04
N GLN A 53 -18.36 -6.77 2.62
CA GLN A 53 -18.33 -7.57 1.39
C GLN A 53 -18.79 -9.01 1.65
N PRO A 54 -19.60 -9.59 0.76
CA PRO A 54 -20.01 -10.99 0.87
C PRO A 54 -18.80 -11.94 0.89
N GLY A 55 -18.84 -12.93 1.77
CA GLY A 55 -17.82 -13.97 1.81
C GLY A 55 -16.49 -13.57 2.44
N VAL A 56 -16.37 -12.38 3.03
CA VAL A 56 -15.13 -11.85 3.61
C VAL A 56 -15.18 -11.87 5.14
N TRP A 57 -14.08 -12.28 5.74
CA TRP A 57 -13.80 -12.13 7.16
C TRP A 57 -12.48 -11.36 7.36
N PRO A 58 -12.50 -10.02 7.55
CA PRO A 58 -11.30 -9.25 7.79
C PRO A 58 -10.88 -9.36 9.26
N VAL A 59 -9.59 -9.56 9.48
CA VAL A 59 -8.94 -9.54 10.81
C VAL A 59 -7.80 -8.54 10.75
N MET A 60 -7.80 -7.56 11.64
CA MET A 60 -6.76 -6.53 11.68
C MET A 60 -5.79 -6.77 12.85
N ALA A 61 -4.51 -6.54 12.61
CA ALA A 61 -3.46 -6.52 13.63
C ALA A 61 -2.63 -5.24 13.51
N ARG A 62 -2.08 -4.81 14.64
CA ARG A 62 -1.10 -3.72 14.68
C ARG A 62 0.30 -4.33 14.50
N GLY A 63 0.88 -4.15 13.33
CA GLY A 63 2.10 -4.84 12.95
C GLY A 63 1.89 -6.35 12.80
N TRP A 64 2.87 -7.16 13.23
CA TRP A 64 2.72 -8.60 13.25
C TRP A 64 1.77 -9.02 14.39
N PRO A 65 0.84 -9.98 14.16
CA PRO A 65 -0.08 -10.38 15.19
C PRO A 65 0.66 -10.97 16.40
N LYS A 66 0.16 -10.68 17.60
CA LYS A 66 0.68 -11.25 18.85
C LYS A 66 0.44 -12.75 18.91
N ASP A 67 -0.69 -13.18 18.35
CA ASP A 67 -1.04 -14.58 18.18
C ASP A 67 -0.98 -14.96 16.69
N GLU A 68 0.10 -15.64 16.27
CA GLU A 68 0.28 -16.04 14.87
C GLU A 68 -0.81 -17.00 14.36
N ARG A 69 -1.62 -17.57 15.22
CA ARG A 69 -2.79 -18.38 14.81
C ARG A 69 -3.79 -17.58 13.99
N VAL A 70 -3.82 -16.26 14.15
CA VAL A 70 -4.59 -15.34 13.30
C VAL A 70 -4.24 -15.49 11.83
N LEU A 71 -2.99 -15.82 11.49
CA LEU A 71 -2.53 -16.02 10.11
C LEU A 71 -2.96 -17.36 9.51
N LYS A 72 -3.36 -18.32 10.35
CA LYS A 72 -3.79 -19.64 9.87
C LYS A 72 -5.00 -19.49 8.93
N ASP A 73 -4.95 -20.19 7.80
CA ASP A 73 -6.00 -20.21 6.79
C ASP A 73 -6.31 -18.82 6.16
N ALA A 74 -5.40 -17.85 6.32
CA ALA A 74 -5.53 -16.55 5.65
C ALA A 74 -5.48 -16.74 4.13
N ARG A 75 -6.47 -16.18 3.43
CA ARG A 75 -6.55 -16.19 1.97
C ARG A 75 -5.71 -15.07 1.36
N SER A 76 -5.53 -13.98 2.09
CA SER A 76 -4.63 -12.88 1.72
C SER A 76 -4.09 -12.19 2.95
N ILE A 77 -2.84 -11.71 2.84
CA ILE A 77 -2.19 -10.80 3.78
C ILE A 77 -2.10 -9.43 3.13
N VAL A 78 -2.62 -8.42 3.79
CA VAL A 78 -2.52 -7.02 3.40
C VAL A 78 -1.60 -6.30 4.37
N TYR A 79 -0.56 -5.66 3.88
CA TYR A 79 0.27 -4.79 4.72
C TYR A 79 0.25 -3.36 4.16
N TYR A 80 -0.11 -2.43 5.02
CA TYR A 80 -0.08 -1.00 4.76
C TYR A 80 0.80 -0.34 5.81
N GLY A 81 1.99 0.04 5.41
CA GLY A 81 3.02 0.50 6.35
C GLY A 81 4.31 0.92 5.65
N ASP A 82 5.31 1.25 6.47
CA ASP A 82 6.66 1.53 6.00
C ASP A 82 7.38 0.26 5.54
N GLY A 83 8.29 0.45 4.60
CA GLY A 83 9.24 -0.55 4.12
C GLY A 83 10.66 -0.32 4.62
N GLY A 84 11.66 -0.76 3.83
CA GLY A 84 13.06 -0.53 4.15
C GLY A 84 13.54 -1.22 5.43
N GLY A 85 13.02 -2.42 5.73
CA GLY A 85 13.35 -3.18 6.95
C GLY A 85 12.42 -2.89 8.15
N LYS A 86 11.43 -2.02 8.00
CA LYS A 86 10.41 -1.74 9.03
C LYS A 86 9.17 -2.62 8.91
N GLN A 87 9.14 -3.51 7.92
CA GLN A 87 8.04 -4.45 7.75
C GLN A 87 7.92 -5.35 8.99
N PRO A 88 6.70 -5.62 9.48
CA PRO A 88 6.48 -6.36 10.73
C PRO A 88 6.93 -7.83 10.64
N PHE A 89 7.16 -8.32 9.43
CA PHE A 89 7.63 -9.68 9.13
C PHE A 89 9.12 -9.76 8.81
N ALA A 90 9.92 -8.69 9.04
CA ALA A 90 11.35 -8.68 8.74
C ALA A 90 12.18 -9.59 9.67
N GLU A 91 11.65 -9.96 10.84
CA GLU A 91 12.32 -10.92 11.75
C GLU A 91 12.33 -12.32 11.13
N PRO A 92 13.44 -13.09 11.26
CA PRO A 92 13.61 -14.38 10.58
C PRO A 92 12.46 -15.40 10.81
N GLN A 93 11.91 -15.47 12.02
CA GLN A 93 10.81 -16.40 12.32
C GLN A 93 9.50 -15.97 11.64
N ARG A 94 9.20 -14.68 11.66
CA ARG A 94 8.03 -14.10 10.98
C ARG A 94 8.16 -14.20 9.47
N TRP A 95 9.37 -13.98 8.98
CA TRP A 95 9.69 -14.18 7.57
C TRP A 95 9.44 -15.62 7.12
N ALA A 96 9.89 -16.60 7.90
CA ALA A 96 9.64 -18.01 7.60
C ALA A 96 8.13 -18.34 7.60
N THR A 97 7.36 -17.74 8.51
CA THR A 97 5.90 -17.89 8.54
C THR A 97 5.28 -17.28 7.29
N LEU A 98 5.67 -16.06 6.90
CA LEU A 98 5.19 -15.42 5.66
C LEU A 98 5.53 -16.25 4.42
N ALA A 99 6.79 -16.72 4.30
CA ALA A 99 7.24 -17.53 3.17
C ALA A 99 6.42 -18.83 3.04
N ARG A 100 6.10 -19.47 4.15
CA ARG A 100 5.24 -20.67 4.17
C ARG A 100 3.83 -20.36 3.68
N LEU A 101 3.24 -19.23 4.10
CA LEU A 101 1.93 -18.79 3.63
C LEU A 101 1.95 -18.53 2.12
N MET A 102 2.99 -17.86 1.64
CA MET A 102 3.15 -17.59 0.21
C MET A 102 3.29 -18.88 -0.60
N ALA A 103 4.08 -19.85 -0.13
CA ALA A 103 4.20 -21.16 -0.75
C ALA A 103 2.87 -21.93 -0.75
N GLY A 104 2.01 -21.70 0.25
CA GLY A 104 0.65 -22.25 0.32
C GLY A 104 -0.37 -21.55 -0.58
N GLY A 105 0.03 -20.55 -1.36
CA GLY A 105 -0.87 -19.84 -2.27
C GLY A 105 -1.62 -18.66 -1.65
N THR A 106 -1.32 -18.27 -0.39
CA THR A 106 -1.90 -17.07 0.23
C THR A 106 -1.57 -15.82 -0.60
N GLY A 107 -2.56 -14.97 -0.85
CA GLY A 107 -2.39 -13.70 -1.55
C GLY A 107 -1.54 -12.71 -0.75
N LEU A 108 -0.90 -11.78 -1.46
CA LEU A 108 -0.12 -10.69 -0.85
C LEU A 108 -0.55 -9.34 -1.43
N VAL A 109 -0.86 -8.40 -0.56
CA VAL A 109 -1.14 -7.01 -0.92
C VAL A 109 -0.21 -6.10 -0.15
N LEU A 110 0.55 -5.29 -0.87
CA LEU A 110 1.40 -4.26 -0.27
C LEU A 110 0.98 -2.88 -0.77
N LEU A 111 0.78 -1.96 0.15
CA LEU A 111 0.34 -0.60 -0.13
C LEU A 111 1.42 0.42 0.25
N HIS A 112 1.61 1.40 -0.58
CA HIS A 112 2.53 2.53 -0.40
C HIS A 112 3.98 2.07 -0.19
N GLN A 113 4.64 2.45 0.90
CA GLN A 113 6.04 2.10 1.16
C GLN A 113 6.26 0.65 1.59
N ALA A 114 5.19 -0.11 1.84
CA ALA A 114 5.28 -1.51 2.25
C ALA A 114 6.13 -2.38 1.30
N MET A 115 6.24 -1.98 0.03
CA MET A 115 7.00 -2.68 -1.02
C MET A 115 8.46 -2.25 -1.14
N ASP A 116 8.97 -1.39 -0.23
CA ASP A 116 10.37 -0.99 -0.21
C ASP A 116 11.22 -2.10 0.45
N PHE A 117 11.98 -2.81 -0.37
CA PHE A 117 12.86 -3.89 0.05
C PHE A 117 14.27 -3.70 -0.49
N PRO A 118 15.31 -4.06 0.30
CA PRO A 118 16.69 -4.06 -0.20
C PRO A 118 16.85 -5.07 -1.35
N LEU A 119 17.81 -4.83 -2.23
CA LEU A 119 18.25 -5.84 -3.17
C LEU A 119 18.88 -7.01 -2.39
N GLY A 120 18.45 -8.23 -2.71
CA GLY A 120 18.91 -9.44 -2.01
C GLY A 120 17.83 -10.52 -2.00
N ALA A 121 18.02 -11.54 -1.18
CA ALA A 121 17.14 -12.71 -1.14
C ALA A 121 15.70 -12.34 -0.78
N ASP A 122 15.49 -11.48 0.22
CA ASP A 122 14.17 -11.08 0.68
C ASP A 122 13.44 -10.24 -0.38
N GLY A 123 14.12 -9.25 -0.97
CA GLY A 123 13.54 -8.48 -2.07
C GLY A 123 13.23 -9.33 -3.30
N ALA A 124 14.07 -10.33 -3.60
CA ALA A 124 13.80 -11.28 -4.67
C ALA A 124 12.58 -12.15 -4.38
N ALA A 125 12.41 -12.64 -3.15
CA ALA A 125 11.27 -13.41 -2.73
C ALA A 125 9.97 -12.59 -2.83
N VAL A 126 9.95 -11.38 -2.25
CA VAL A 126 8.76 -10.50 -2.33
C VAL A 126 8.45 -10.12 -3.78
N LYS A 127 9.45 -9.85 -4.60
CA LYS A 127 9.25 -9.64 -6.03
C LYS A 127 8.57 -10.83 -6.69
N GLY A 128 8.93 -12.05 -6.32
CA GLY A 128 8.26 -13.27 -6.78
C GLY A 128 6.81 -13.37 -6.30
N TRP A 129 6.51 -12.93 -5.09
CA TRP A 129 5.16 -13.01 -4.50
C TRP A 129 4.23 -11.88 -4.94
N LEU A 130 4.76 -10.67 -5.02
CA LEU A 130 4.00 -9.43 -5.30
C LEU A 130 4.03 -9.02 -6.77
N GLY A 131 5.06 -9.42 -7.52
CA GLY A 131 5.30 -9.03 -8.90
C GLY A 131 6.23 -7.84 -9.08
N ALA A 132 6.44 -7.02 -8.06
CA ALA A 132 7.40 -5.93 -8.07
C ALA A 132 7.79 -5.51 -6.65
N VAL A 133 8.98 -4.90 -6.53
CA VAL A 133 9.44 -4.22 -5.31
C VAL A 133 10.01 -2.86 -5.67
N PHE A 134 9.94 -1.92 -4.74
CA PHE A 134 10.71 -0.69 -4.79
C PHE A 134 12.08 -0.94 -4.18
N HIS A 135 13.12 -0.31 -4.75
CA HIS A 135 14.45 -0.26 -4.19
C HIS A 135 15.03 1.13 -4.42
N SER A 136 15.58 1.74 -3.37
CA SER A 136 16.05 3.13 -3.40
C SER A 136 17.16 3.42 -4.41
N ASP A 137 17.96 2.42 -4.80
CA ASP A 137 19.03 2.57 -5.78
C ASP A 137 18.51 2.51 -7.23
N ILE A 138 17.31 1.98 -7.44
CA ILE A 138 16.69 1.80 -8.76
C ILE A 138 15.54 2.79 -8.92
N GLY A 139 14.60 2.77 -7.98
CA GLY A 139 13.37 3.55 -7.98
C GLY A 139 13.57 4.99 -7.54
N SER A 140 12.54 5.76 -7.74
CA SER A 140 12.44 7.13 -7.26
C SER A 140 11.09 7.36 -6.58
N ARG A 141 11.01 8.36 -5.71
CA ARG A 141 9.79 8.71 -4.99
C ARG A 141 9.63 10.22 -4.86
N GLY A 142 8.40 10.65 -4.65
CA GLY A 142 8.10 12.07 -4.41
C GLY A 142 6.61 12.32 -4.38
N HIS A 143 6.24 13.59 -4.22
CA HIS A 143 4.84 14.04 -4.09
C HIS A 143 4.50 14.98 -5.24
N TRP A 144 3.41 14.70 -5.92
CA TRP A 144 2.81 15.55 -6.96
C TRP A 144 1.40 15.08 -7.27
N ASP A 145 0.66 15.95 -7.99
CA ASP A 145 -0.65 15.60 -8.53
C ASP A 145 -0.48 14.56 -9.64
N MET A 146 -1.22 13.47 -9.59
CA MET A 146 -1.20 12.44 -10.62
C MET A 146 -2.60 12.21 -11.17
N GLU A 147 -2.68 12.10 -12.49
CA GLU A 147 -3.90 11.72 -13.19
C GLU A 147 -3.78 10.28 -13.71
N PHE A 148 -4.84 9.53 -13.55
CA PHE A 148 -4.95 8.15 -14.01
C PHE A 148 -6.02 8.06 -15.10
N ASN A 149 -5.59 8.15 -16.34
CA ASN A 149 -6.43 8.01 -17.53
C ASN A 149 -6.16 6.69 -18.27
N ASP A 150 -4.97 6.10 -18.09
CA ASP A 150 -4.57 4.80 -18.64
C ASP A 150 -4.80 3.70 -17.59
N ILE A 151 -5.98 3.05 -17.70
CA ILE A 151 -6.46 2.01 -16.81
C ILE A 151 -6.60 0.72 -17.62
N ALA A 152 -5.78 -0.27 -17.33
CA ALA A 152 -5.81 -1.55 -18.04
C ALA A 152 -7.08 -2.34 -17.70
N ALA A 153 -7.64 -3.07 -18.67
CA ALA A 153 -8.77 -3.97 -18.45
C ALA A 153 -8.33 -5.20 -17.64
N HIS A 154 -8.83 -5.32 -16.42
CA HIS A 154 -8.55 -6.44 -15.51
C HIS A 154 -9.68 -6.57 -14.48
N GLU A 155 -9.80 -7.71 -13.79
CA GLU A 155 -10.77 -7.86 -12.71
C GLU A 155 -10.59 -6.80 -11.62
N VAL A 156 -9.34 -6.49 -11.26
CA VAL A 156 -9.01 -5.49 -10.23
C VAL A 156 -9.43 -4.07 -10.63
N THR A 157 -9.54 -3.78 -11.91
CA THR A 157 -9.94 -2.45 -12.40
C THR A 157 -11.43 -2.32 -12.73
N ARG A 158 -12.23 -3.35 -12.45
CA ARG A 158 -13.70 -3.25 -12.60
C ARG A 158 -14.24 -2.08 -11.80
N GLY A 159 -15.03 -1.21 -12.44
CA GLY A 159 -15.64 -0.04 -11.80
C GLY A 159 -14.68 1.12 -11.49
N VAL A 160 -13.37 0.96 -11.73
CA VAL A 160 -12.40 2.04 -11.61
C VAL A 160 -12.57 2.98 -12.81
N LYS A 161 -12.79 4.26 -12.52
CA LYS A 161 -12.91 5.32 -13.54
C LYS A 161 -11.67 6.19 -13.53
N PRO A 162 -11.34 6.91 -14.62
CA PRO A 162 -10.30 7.92 -14.61
C PRO A 162 -10.46 8.88 -13.42
N PHE A 163 -9.36 9.19 -12.75
CA PHE A 163 -9.38 10.06 -11.58
C PHE A 163 -8.06 10.80 -11.41
N ALA A 164 -8.11 11.89 -10.66
CA ALA A 164 -6.92 12.61 -10.19
C ALA A 164 -6.69 12.34 -8.71
N ALA A 165 -5.42 12.27 -8.32
CA ALA A 165 -4.97 12.15 -6.94
C ALA A 165 -4.02 13.31 -6.64
N PRO A 166 -4.55 14.45 -6.14
CA PRO A 166 -3.75 15.62 -5.83
C PRO A 166 -2.76 15.37 -4.68
N ALA A 167 -1.52 15.82 -4.87
CA ALA A 167 -0.47 15.91 -3.85
C ALA A 167 -0.20 14.62 -3.08
N ASP A 168 -0.50 13.44 -3.64
CA ASP A 168 -0.19 12.16 -3.00
C ASP A 168 1.29 11.79 -3.19
N GLY A 169 1.77 10.82 -2.43
CA GLY A 169 3.14 10.31 -2.47
C GLY A 169 3.24 9.05 -3.34
N TRP A 170 4.25 8.99 -4.18
CA TRP A 170 4.43 7.94 -5.18
C TRP A 170 5.81 7.31 -5.11
N LEU A 171 5.85 5.98 -5.23
CA LEU A 171 7.06 5.23 -5.53
C LEU A 171 6.94 4.71 -6.96
N TYR A 172 8.01 4.81 -7.74
CA TYR A 172 7.99 4.43 -9.14
C TYR A 172 9.36 3.97 -9.65
N ASN A 173 9.42 3.54 -10.91
CA ASN A 173 10.56 2.84 -11.49
C ASN A 173 10.89 1.59 -10.67
N LEU A 174 9.89 0.75 -10.52
CA LEU A 174 9.94 -0.45 -9.69
C LEU A 174 10.75 -1.57 -10.36
N HIS A 175 11.26 -2.47 -9.54
CA HIS A 175 11.92 -3.68 -10.01
C HIS A 175 10.87 -4.80 -10.16
N PHE A 176 10.44 -5.04 -11.38
CA PHE A 176 9.40 -6.01 -11.72
C PHE A 176 9.93 -7.44 -11.83
N ALA A 177 9.06 -8.41 -11.53
CA ALA A 177 9.25 -9.81 -11.89
C ALA A 177 9.24 -9.97 -13.43
N PRO A 178 9.97 -10.98 -13.97
CA PRO A 178 10.10 -11.13 -15.41
C PRO A 178 8.81 -11.58 -16.11
N ALA A 179 7.84 -12.12 -15.37
CA ALA A 179 6.58 -12.65 -15.92
C ALA A 179 5.45 -12.56 -14.90
N GLY A 180 4.22 -12.75 -15.36
CA GLY A 180 3.02 -12.82 -14.51
C GLY A 180 2.50 -11.49 -14.00
N VAL A 181 3.11 -10.37 -14.36
CA VAL A 181 2.72 -9.02 -13.91
C VAL A 181 1.84 -8.35 -14.96
N THR A 182 0.70 -7.86 -14.52
CA THR A 182 -0.20 -7.01 -15.32
C THR A 182 -0.19 -5.59 -14.72
N PRO A 183 0.39 -4.60 -15.40
CA PRO A 183 0.23 -3.20 -15.02
C PRO A 183 -1.24 -2.80 -15.09
N LEU A 184 -1.75 -2.16 -14.05
CA LEU A 184 -3.17 -1.77 -13.92
C LEU A 184 -3.38 -0.27 -14.09
N LEU A 185 -2.56 0.53 -13.42
CA LEU A 185 -2.56 1.99 -13.54
C LEU A 185 -1.19 2.48 -13.92
N ARG A 186 -1.16 3.41 -14.85
CA ARG A 186 0.03 4.18 -15.20
C ARG A 186 -0.23 5.67 -15.00
N GLY A 187 0.78 6.39 -14.52
CA GLY A 187 0.71 7.84 -14.35
C GLY A 187 1.98 8.52 -14.85
N ALA A 188 1.82 9.75 -15.31
CA ALA A 188 2.95 10.59 -15.69
C ALA A 188 3.71 11.05 -14.44
N VAL A 189 5.02 10.96 -14.47
CA VAL A 189 5.88 11.42 -13.38
C VAL A 189 6.75 12.58 -13.86
N PRO A 190 6.95 13.61 -13.04
CA PRO A 190 7.85 14.71 -13.40
C PRO A 190 9.29 14.22 -13.53
N ASP A 191 9.96 14.44 -14.66
CA ASP A 191 11.32 13.97 -14.88
C ASP A 191 12.32 14.51 -13.84
N LYS A 192 12.06 15.72 -13.32
CA LYS A 192 12.86 16.29 -12.22
C LYS A 192 12.80 15.48 -10.91
N SER A 193 11.80 14.60 -10.74
CA SER A 193 11.67 13.73 -9.58
C SER A 193 12.49 12.44 -9.71
N ARG A 194 13.04 12.13 -10.89
CA ARG A 194 13.87 10.94 -11.16
C ARG A 194 15.24 11.08 -10.50
N SER A 195 15.36 10.59 -9.29
CA SER A 195 16.53 10.79 -8.41
C SER A 195 17.67 9.81 -8.66
N THR A 196 17.37 8.59 -9.13
CA THR A 196 18.39 7.56 -9.39
C THR A 196 18.91 7.60 -10.82
N ALA A 197 20.12 7.07 -11.03
CA ALA A 197 20.66 6.92 -12.38
C ALA A 197 19.80 6.04 -13.28
N ASP A 198 19.18 5.00 -12.71
CA ASP A 198 18.30 4.10 -13.44
C ASP A 198 16.99 4.78 -13.83
N SER A 199 16.31 5.44 -12.90
CA SER A 199 15.05 6.13 -13.20
C SER A 199 15.22 7.25 -14.24
N ARG A 200 16.36 7.94 -14.27
CA ARG A 200 16.65 8.99 -15.26
C ARG A 200 16.76 8.47 -16.70
N LYS A 201 17.12 7.19 -16.89
CA LYS A 201 17.14 6.56 -18.23
C LYS A 201 15.75 6.49 -18.87
N HIS A 202 14.71 6.64 -18.06
CA HIS A 202 13.32 6.49 -18.44
C HIS A 202 12.56 7.82 -18.44
N ALA A 203 13.23 8.93 -18.72
CA ALA A 203 12.61 10.25 -18.84
C ALA A 203 11.42 10.19 -19.82
N GLY A 204 10.33 10.87 -19.48
CA GLY A 204 9.09 10.90 -20.27
C GLY A 204 8.22 9.62 -20.18
N ARG A 205 8.70 8.53 -19.57
CA ARG A 205 7.90 7.31 -19.42
C ARG A 205 6.80 7.48 -18.36
N ALA A 206 5.57 7.07 -18.71
CA ALA A 206 4.54 6.87 -17.71
C ALA A 206 4.87 5.64 -16.84
N GLU A 207 4.84 5.80 -15.55
CA GLU A 207 5.26 4.77 -14.60
C GLU A 207 4.08 3.94 -14.11
N VAL A 208 4.34 2.67 -13.83
CA VAL A 208 3.34 1.76 -13.23
C VAL A 208 3.21 2.10 -11.74
N ILE A 209 1.97 2.36 -11.32
CA ILE A 209 1.63 2.77 -9.96
C ILE A 209 0.80 1.68 -9.25
N ALA A 210 0.05 0.89 -10.01
CA ALA A 210 -0.65 -0.29 -9.51
C ALA A 210 -0.49 -1.46 -10.47
N TRP A 211 -0.40 -2.66 -9.93
CA TRP A 211 -0.25 -3.89 -10.71
C TRP A 211 -0.88 -5.09 -10.00
N ALA A 212 -1.25 -6.09 -10.81
CA ALA A 212 -1.62 -7.42 -10.37
C ALA A 212 -0.52 -8.41 -10.78
N HIS A 213 -0.30 -9.44 -9.97
CA HIS A 213 0.64 -10.51 -10.25
C HIS A 213 0.01 -11.87 -10.02
N GLN A 214 -0.01 -12.69 -11.06
CA GLN A 214 -0.41 -14.10 -10.96
C GLN A 214 0.85 -14.95 -10.86
N ARG A 215 1.03 -15.60 -9.72
CA ARG A 215 2.18 -16.49 -9.50
C ARG A 215 2.01 -17.80 -10.27
N PRO A 216 3.09 -18.36 -10.85
CA PRO A 216 3.03 -19.64 -11.59
C PRO A 216 2.56 -20.80 -10.70
N GLU A 217 3.00 -20.83 -9.44
CA GLU A 217 2.70 -21.88 -8.46
C GLU A 217 1.34 -21.67 -7.77
N GLY A 218 0.61 -20.67 -8.12
CA GLY A 218 -0.64 -20.25 -7.47
C GLY A 218 -0.45 -19.09 -6.49
N GLY A 219 -1.55 -18.51 -6.08
CA GLY A 219 -1.55 -17.27 -5.30
C GLY A 219 -1.43 -16.02 -6.17
N ARG A 220 -1.71 -14.88 -5.58
CA ARG A 220 -1.83 -13.60 -6.30
C ARG A 220 -1.21 -12.47 -5.51
N GLY A 221 -0.56 -11.54 -6.21
CA GLY A 221 -0.01 -10.31 -5.64
C GLY A 221 -0.73 -9.09 -6.18
N PHE A 222 -0.97 -8.10 -5.33
CA PHE A 222 -1.46 -6.79 -5.74
C PHE A 222 -0.63 -5.70 -5.07
N GLY A 223 -0.09 -4.77 -5.84
CA GLY A 223 0.67 -3.62 -5.35
C GLY A 223 0.07 -2.30 -5.81
N PHE A 224 0.07 -1.31 -4.92
CA PHE A 224 -0.32 0.06 -5.20
C PHE A 224 0.59 1.02 -4.44
N THR A 225 1.28 1.91 -5.13
CA THR A 225 2.29 2.79 -4.54
C THR A 225 1.75 4.08 -3.94
N GLY A 226 0.49 4.43 -4.21
CA GLY A 226 -0.20 5.58 -3.62
C GLY A 226 -0.68 5.35 -2.19
N ALA A 227 -1.62 6.16 -1.75
CA ALA A 227 -2.16 6.17 -0.39
C ALA A 227 -1.16 6.63 0.69
N ASP A 228 -0.23 7.53 0.35
CA ASP A 228 0.61 8.23 1.32
C ASP A 228 -0.22 9.18 2.19
N ILE A 229 -1.03 10.01 1.53
CA ILE A 229 -1.87 11.00 2.20
C ILE A 229 -3.22 10.39 2.56
N HIS A 230 -3.57 10.41 3.84
CA HIS A 230 -4.80 9.76 4.34
C HIS A 230 -6.08 10.24 3.65
N ARG A 231 -6.13 11.52 3.26
CA ARG A 231 -7.26 12.08 2.51
C ARG A 231 -7.44 11.47 1.12
N SER A 232 -6.45 10.74 0.59
CA SER A 232 -6.57 10.03 -0.70
C SER A 232 -7.67 8.96 -0.68
N TRP A 233 -8.06 8.48 0.50
CA TRP A 233 -9.20 7.58 0.63
C TRP A 233 -10.55 8.23 0.26
N THR A 234 -10.60 9.55 0.04
CA THR A 234 -11.79 10.22 -0.54
C THR A 234 -12.02 9.88 -2.00
N TYR A 235 -11.01 9.38 -2.75
CA TYR A 235 -11.16 9.07 -4.17
C TYR A 235 -11.87 7.74 -4.37
N PRO A 236 -13.11 7.72 -4.94
CA PRO A 236 -13.88 6.48 -5.10
C PRO A 236 -13.12 5.42 -5.91
N SER A 237 -12.48 5.84 -7.01
CA SER A 237 -11.72 4.92 -7.86
C SER A 237 -10.52 4.29 -7.15
N GLN A 238 -9.85 5.01 -6.26
CA GLN A 238 -8.79 4.45 -5.43
C GLN A 238 -9.33 3.40 -4.45
N ARG A 239 -10.43 3.68 -3.77
CA ARG A 239 -11.09 2.70 -2.88
C ARG A 239 -11.49 1.44 -3.64
N THR A 240 -12.18 1.61 -4.78
CA THR A 240 -12.57 0.50 -5.65
C THR A 240 -11.36 -0.33 -6.08
N LEU A 241 -10.28 0.30 -6.56
CA LEU A 241 -9.06 -0.37 -6.99
C LEU A 241 -8.45 -1.22 -5.87
N VAL A 242 -8.26 -0.62 -4.69
CA VAL A 242 -7.60 -1.31 -3.57
C VAL A 242 -8.47 -2.45 -3.04
N LEU A 243 -9.76 -2.24 -2.87
CA LEU A 243 -10.68 -3.28 -2.40
C LEU A 243 -10.80 -4.44 -3.41
N ASN A 244 -10.91 -4.12 -4.71
CA ASN A 244 -10.87 -5.14 -5.76
C ASN A 244 -9.56 -5.94 -5.72
N GLY A 245 -8.42 -5.26 -5.55
CA GLY A 245 -7.09 -5.90 -5.46
C GLY A 245 -7.01 -6.86 -4.27
N ILE A 246 -7.56 -6.47 -3.13
CA ILE A 246 -7.62 -7.32 -1.93
C ILE A 246 -8.51 -8.54 -2.17
N LEU A 247 -9.73 -8.37 -2.70
CA LEU A 247 -10.60 -9.51 -3.02
C LEU A 247 -9.96 -10.45 -4.04
N TRP A 248 -9.40 -9.89 -5.11
CA TRP A 248 -8.77 -10.67 -6.16
C TRP A 248 -7.56 -11.46 -5.62
N SER A 249 -6.73 -10.85 -4.78
CA SER A 249 -5.59 -11.52 -4.15
C SER A 249 -5.99 -12.69 -3.26
N ALA A 250 -7.15 -12.59 -2.61
CA ALA A 250 -7.74 -13.65 -1.80
C ALA A 250 -8.43 -14.76 -2.63
N GLY A 251 -8.43 -14.65 -3.95
CA GLY A 251 -9.16 -15.58 -4.83
C GLY A 251 -10.67 -15.45 -4.75
N LEU A 252 -11.16 -14.30 -4.29
CA LEU A 252 -12.58 -13.99 -4.22
C LEU A 252 -13.05 -13.32 -5.52
N PRO A 253 -14.31 -13.49 -5.90
CA PRO A 253 -14.86 -12.82 -7.07
C PRO A 253 -14.89 -11.29 -6.84
N VAL A 254 -14.40 -10.54 -7.82
CA VAL A 254 -14.58 -9.09 -7.87
C VAL A 254 -15.92 -8.81 -8.56
N PRO A 255 -16.82 -8.00 -7.96
CA PRO A 255 -18.08 -7.64 -8.59
C PRO A 255 -17.90 -7.05 -9.98
N THR A 256 -18.87 -7.24 -10.88
CA THR A 256 -18.80 -6.73 -12.27
C THR A 256 -18.61 -5.22 -12.33
N GLY A 257 -19.26 -4.47 -11.43
CA GLY A 257 -19.09 -3.01 -11.28
C GLY A 257 -17.97 -2.58 -10.35
N GLY A 258 -17.13 -3.53 -9.90
CA GLY A 258 -16.16 -3.29 -8.84
C GLY A 258 -16.81 -3.15 -7.45
N VAL A 259 -15.97 -3.15 -6.42
CA VAL A 259 -16.42 -2.88 -5.04
C VAL A 259 -16.76 -1.39 -4.92
N GLN A 260 -18.00 -1.10 -4.59
CA GLN A 260 -18.47 0.26 -4.34
C GLN A 260 -18.74 0.42 -2.84
N VAL A 261 -18.12 1.41 -2.24
CA VAL A 261 -18.28 1.74 -0.82
C VAL A 261 -18.44 3.23 -0.64
N ASP A 262 -19.35 3.61 0.24
CA ASP A 262 -19.47 5.00 0.67
C ASP A 262 -18.42 5.32 1.73
N LEU A 263 -18.02 6.57 1.78
CA LEU A 263 -17.16 7.11 2.81
C LEU A 263 -17.89 8.20 3.56
N ASP A 264 -18.14 7.96 4.85
CA ASP A 264 -18.47 9.03 5.77
C ASP A 264 -17.23 9.93 5.94
N PRO A 265 -17.28 11.22 5.56
CA PRO A 265 -16.12 12.11 5.71
C PRO A 265 -15.59 12.17 7.14
N ALA A 266 -16.44 11.97 8.15
CA ALA A 266 -16.02 11.92 9.55
C ALA A 266 -15.15 10.69 9.86
N ALA A 267 -15.23 9.62 9.05
CA ALA A 267 -14.39 8.44 9.25
C ALA A 267 -12.91 8.73 9.00
N LEU A 268 -12.58 9.69 8.13
CA LEU A 268 -11.20 10.13 7.88
C LEU A 268 -10.56 10.85 9.10
N GLU A 269 -11.35 11.30 10.03
CA GLU A 269 -10.85 11.99 11.23
C GLU A 269 -10.79 11.05 12.44
N ARG A 270 -11.08 9.76 12.27
CA ARG A 270 -11.09 8.75 13.34
C ARG A 270 -9.87 7.84 13.29
N ASN A 271 -9.49 7.32 14.45
CA ASN A 271 -8.42 6.33 14.60
C ASN A 271 -7.05 6.81 14.12
N LEU A 272 -6.83 8.11 14.05
CA LEU A 272 -5.56 8.68 13.60
C LEU A 272 -4.44 8.36 14.58
N ASP A 273 -3.20 8.39 14.08
CA ASP A 273 -2.03 8.30 14.94
C ASP A 273 -1.76 9.66 15.63
N ASP A 274 -1.51 9.63 16.94
CA ASP A 274 -1.08 10.82 17.68
C ASP A 274 0.38 11.15 17.33
N LYS A 275 0.53 11.97 16.30
CA LYS A 275 1.84 12.35 15.75
C LYS A 275 2.18 13.79 16.14
N PRO A 276 3.47 14.05 16.45
CA PRO A 276 3.90 15.42 16.73
C PRO A 276 3.70 16.32 15.50
N ALA A 277 3.24 17.55 15.75
CA ALA A 277 3.20 18.56 14.70
C ALA A 277 4.61 18.76 14.10
N PRO A 278 4.74 19.00 12.77
CA PRO A 278 6.02 19.30 12.18
C PRO A 278 6.69 20.48 12.91
N ALA A 279 7.97 20.32 13.24
CA ALA A 279 8.73 21.44 13.77
C ALA A 279 8.65 22.63 12.80
N PRO A 280 8.49 23.87 13.29
CA PRO A 280 8.46 25.02 12.40
C PRO A 280 9.73 25.06 11.55
N ALA A 281 9.56 25.26 10.24
CA ALA A 281 10.71 25.31 9.33
C ALA A 281 11.72 26.34 9.83
N ARG A 282 12.92 25.88 10.18
CA ARG A 282 14.02 26.80 10.53
C ARG A 282 14.16 27.77 9.37
N ALA A 283 13.93 29.05 9.64
CA ALA A 283 14.21 30.10 8.67
C ALA A 283 15.65 29.90 8.16
N LYS A 284 15.81 29.69 6.86
CA LYS A 284 17.14 29.61 6.25
C LYS A 284 17.85 30.91 6.60
N ALA A 285 18.88 30.84 7.46
CA ALA A 285 19.70 31.98 7.76
C ALA A 285 20.20 32.55 6.44
N LYS A 286 19.86 33.79 6.13
CA LYS A 286 20.46 34.50 4.97
C LYS A 286 21.97 34.45 5.15
N ALA A 287 22.65 33.85 4.17
CA ALA A 287 24.10 33.92 4.10
C ALA A 287 24.52 35.41 4.18
N PRO A 288 25.52 35.74 4.99
CA PRO A 288 26.00 37.12 5.07
C PRO A 288 26.51 37.55 3.69
N ALA A 289 26.06 38.72 3.25
CA ALA A 289 26.50 39.31 2.01
C ALA A 289 28.01 39.44 2.01
N ALA A 290 28.67 38.89 0.99
CA ALA A 290 30.11 39.04 0.79
C ALA A 290 30.46 40.54 0.69
N LYS A 291 31.25 41.02 1.67
CA LYS A 291 31.81 42.38 1.60
C LYS A 291 32.71 42.45 0.38
N LYS A 292 32.34 43.29 -0.61
CA LYS A 292 33.27 43.71 -1.64
C LYS A 292 34.35 44.55 -0.94
N SER A 293 35.56 44.08 -0.97
CA SER A 293 36.75 44.89 -0.60
C SER A 293 37.12 45.83 -1.75
N PRO A 294 37.69 47.00 -1.43
CA PRO A 294 37.97 48.07 -2.38
C PRO A 294 39.09 47.73 -3.39
#